data_1fe25bf88533c860e7de1f4a94b02899
#
_entry.id   1fe25bf88533c860e7de1f4a94b02899
#
_cell.length_a   1.000
_cell.length_b   1.000
_cell.length_c   1.000
_cell.angle_alpha   90.00
_cell.angle_beta   90.00
_cell.angle_gamma   90.00
#
_symmetry.space_group_name_H-M   'P 1'
#
loop_
_entity.id
_entity.type
_entity.pdbx_description
1 polymer ?
#
loop_
_entity_poly.entity_id
_entity_poly.type
_entity_poly.pdbx_seq_one_letter_code
_entity_poly.pdbx_strand_id
1 'polypeptide(L)'
;MKINAFQFRRANEEDLPEICRMVKLAGEIVPVKEWFEAEDEGFLAKHICEEGFTLLAKKDGQTAAIMIVRIPGMAEDNLGEYLKISREEMKRVAHLEIAVVEPEYQGYGLQYELFCQAEEIVKNKQMRYLMATVHPDNIYSFRNMEKLGMKTVLETKKYGG
;
A
#
# COMPACT_ATOMS: atom_id res chain seq x y z
N MET A 1 15.60 15.68 9.24
CA MET A 1 14.17 16.00 9.10
C MET A 1 13.36 14.99 9.90
N LYS A 2 12.41 15.45 10.68
CA LYS A 2 11.58 14.57 11.50
C LYS A 2 10.27 14.24 10.78
N ILE A 3 9.66 13.11 11.14
CA ILE A 3 8.42 12.66 10.52
C ILE A 3 7.29 13.70 10.64
N ASN A 4 7.28 14.50 11.70
CA ASN A 4 6.27 15.55 11.91
C ASN A 4 6.42 16.75 10.98
N ALA A 5 7.49 16.80 10.16
CA ALA A 5 7.61 17.81 9.09
C ALA A 5 6.70 17.49 7.91
N PHE A 6 6.12 16.30 7.87
CA PHE A 6 5.24 15.85 6.80
C PHE A 6 3.79 15.93 7.26
N GLN A 7 2.90 16.23 6.32
CA GLN A 7 1.47 16.26 6.56
C GLN A 7 0.85 15.04 5.88
N PHE A 8 -0.05 14.37 6.57
CA PHE A 8 -0.69 13.15 6.08
C PHE A 8 -2.17 13.40 5.89
N ARG A 9 -2.72 12.94 4.77
CA ARG A 9 -4.16 13.03 4.53
C ARG A 9 -4.61 11.96 3.54
N ARG A 10 -5.90 11.72 3.48
CA ARG A 10 -6.48 10.86 2.45
C ARG A 10 -6.54 11.62 1.13
N ALA A 11 -6.32 10.90 0.04
CA ALA A 11 -6.43 11.47 -1.30
C ALA A 11 -7.89 11.67 -1.68
N ASN A 12 -8.11 12.66 -2.55
CA ASN A 12 -9.38 12.86 -3.25
C ASN A 12 -9.14 12.78 -4.76
N GLU A 13 -10.19 12.95 -5.55
CA GLU A 13 -10.09 12.83 -7.01
C GLU A 13 -9.10 13.80 -7.65
N GLU A 14 -8.90 14.96 -7.04
CA GLU A 14 -7.96 15.96 -7.55
C GLU A 14 -6.51 15.49 -7.45
N ASP A 15 -6.23 14.52 -6.60
CA ASP A 15 -4.88 13.98 -6.39
C ASP A 15 -4.51 12.91 -7.43
N LEU A 16 -5.43 12.48 -8.29
CA LEU A 16 -5.18 11.39 -9.23
C LEU A 16 -3.92 11.59 -10.09
N PRO A 17 -3.67 12.78 -10.68
CA PRO A 17 -2.45 12.98 -11.46
C PRO A 17 -1.18 12.74 -10.66
N GLU A 18 -1.14 13.19 -9.40
CA GLU A 18 0.02 12.97 -8.53
C GLU A 18 0.17 11.50 -8.15
N ILE A 19 -0.94 10.80 -7.90
CA ILE A 19 -0.91 9.37 -7.62
C ILE A 19 -0.35 8.61 -8.82
N CYS A 20 -0.80 8.94 -10.03
CA CYS A 20 -0.29 8.33 -11.25
C CYS A 20 1.20 8.58 -11.43
N ARG A 21 1.65 9.81 -11.16
CA ARG A 21 3.07 10.16 -11.22
C ARG A 21 3.90 9.32 -10.25
N MET A 22 3.44 9.18 -9.02
CA MET A 22 4.15 8.42 -7.99
C MET A 22 4.21 6.93 -8.32
N VAL A 23 3.13 6.35 -8.84
CA VAL A 23 3.13 4.94 -9.24
C VAL A 23 4.08 4.70 -10.41
N LYS A 24 4.12 5.60 -11.37
CA LYS A 24 5.07 5.53 -12.48
C LYS A 24 6.51 5.62 -11.97
N LEU A 25 6.76 6.54 -11.03
CA LEU A 25 8.06 6.68 -10.40
C LEU A 25 8.49 5.38 -9.72
N ALA A 26 7.58 4.70 -9.05
CA ALA A 26 7.88 3.43 -8.37
C ALA A 26 8.44 2.40 -9.36
N GLY A 27 7.87 2.30 -10.55
CA GLY A 27 8.35 1.38 -11.57
C GLY A 27 9.73 1.73 -12.09
N GLU A 28 10.12 3.00 -12.00
CA GLU A 28 11.42 3.49 -12.46
C GLU A 28 12.52 3.30 -11.41
N ILE A 29 12.19 3.46 -10.12
CA ILE A 29 13.19 3.48 -9.05
C ILE A 29 13.40 2.13 -8.37
N VAL A 30 12.50 1.17 -8.55
CA VAL A 30 12.64 -0.15 -7.92
C VAL A 30 13.87 -0.85 -8.52
N PRO A 31 14.79 -1.38 -7.68
CA PRO A 31 16.04 -1.96 -8.18
C PRO A 31 15.83 -3.27 -8.95
N VAL A 32 14.76 -4.00 -8.66
CA VAL A 32 14.42 -5.25 -9.33
C VAL A 32 12.99 -5.13 -9.83
N LYS A 33 12.79 -5.21 -11.13
CA LYS A 33 11.48 -4.99 -11.76
C LYS A 33 10.39 -5.92 -11.23
N GLU A 34 10.72 -7.15 -10.87
CA GLU A 34 9.77 -8.12 -10.36
C GLU A 34 9.21 -7.76 -8.98
N TRP A 35 9.83 -6.80 -8.28
CA TRP A 35 9.35 -6.37 -6.97
C TRP A 35 8.12 -5.46 -7.04
N PHE A 36 7.84 -4.93 -8.20
CA PHE A 36 6.77 -3.96 -8.37
C PHE A 36 5.94 -4.28 -9.61
N GLU A 37 4.63 -4.33 -9.43
CA GLU A 37 3.67 -4.49 -10.51
C GLU A 37 2.84 -3.22 -10.62
N ALA A 38 2.98 -2.53 -11.75
CA ALA A 38 2.30 -1.26 -11.98
C ALA A 38 0.82 -1.46 -12.27
N GLU A 39 0.00 -0.55 -11.78
CA GLU A 39 -1.44 -0.53 -12.02
C GLU A 39 -1.79 0.63 -12.96
N ASP A 40 -2.87 0.47 -13.72
CA ASP A 40 -3.30 1.51 -14.64
C ASP A 40 -4.09 2.62 -13.94
N GLU A 41 -4.34 3.71 -14.67
CA GLU A 41 -5.05 4.87 -14.13
C GLU A 41 -6.46 4.53 -13.65
N GLY A 42 -7.16 3.64 -14.35
CA GLY A 42 -8.50 3.20 -13.96
C GLY A 42 -8.50 2.51 -12.60
N PHE A 43 -7.53 1.63 -12.38
CA PHE A 43 -7.34 0.99 -11.07
C PHE A 43 -7.06 2.04 -9.99
N LEU A 44 -6.15 2.98 -10.27
CA LEU A 44 -5.77 4.00 -9.29
C LEU A 44 -6.96 4.89 -8.92
N ALA A 45 -7.77 5.28 -9.90
CA ALA A 45 -8.96 6.10 -9.66
C ALA A 45 -9.96 5.41 -8.73
N LYS A 46 -10.18 4.11 -8.92
CA LYS A 46 -11.11 3.33 -8.07
C LYS A 46 -10.65 3.25 -6.62
N HIS A 47 -9.36 3.33 -6.36
CA HIS A 47 -8.79 3.20 -5.02
C HIS A 47 -8.69 4.53 -4.27
N ILE A 48 -9.30 5.58 -4.80
CA ILE A 48 -9.44 6.84 -4.06
C ILE A 48 -10.61 6.75 -3.08
N CYS A 49 -11.74 6.18 -3.47
CA CYS A 49 -12.90 6.09 -2.57
C CYS A 49 -13.80 4.86 -2.76
N GLU A 50 -13.76 4.19 -3.89
CA GLU A 50 -14.69 3.07 -4.18
C GLU A 50 -14.22 1.71 -3.66
N GLU A 51 -13.02 1.29 -4.06
CA GLU A 51 -12.49 -0.03 -3.75
C GLU A 51 -11.38 -0.01 -2.70
N GLY A 52 -11.24 1.11 -2.03
CA GLY A 52 -10.22 1.31 -1.01
C GLY A 52 -10.00 2.79 -0.74
N PHE A 53 -8.76 3.12 -0.40
CA PHE A 53 -8.38 4.51 -0.17
C PHE A 53 -6.89 4.69 -0.44
N THR A 54 -6.49 5.94 -0.63
CA THR A 54 -5.09 6.30 -0.83
C THR A 54 -4.70 7.35 0.21
N LEU A 55 -3.54 7.17 0.83
CA LEU A 55 -2.95 8.12 1.76
C LEU A 55 -1.80 8.85 1.10
N LEU A 56 -1.67 10.13 1.39
CA LEU A 56 -0.59 10.99 0.92
C LEU A 56 0.22 11.49 2.11
N ALA A 57 1.53 11.50 1.97
CA ALA A 57 2.43 12.26 2.83
C ALA A 57 2.95 13.44 2.02
N LYS A 58 2.78 14.64 2.54
CA LYS A 58 3.15 15.87 1.84
C LYS A 58 4.10 16.71 2.67
N LYS A 59 4.97 17.43 1.98
CA LYS A 59 5.86 18.41 2.59
C LYS A 59 5.87 19.65 1.71
N ASP A 60 5.55 20.79 2.30
CA ASP A 60 5.53 22.09 1.59
C ASP A 60 4.69 22.03 0.30
N GLY A 61 3.55 21.34 0.37
CA GLY A 61 2.63 21.22 -0.77
C GLY A 61 3.01 20.18 -1.80
N GLN A 62 4.17 19.51 -1.66
CA GLN A 62 4.62 18.49 -2.59
C GLN A 62 4.39 17.10 -2.02
N THR A 63 4.05 16.15 -2.89
CA THR A 63 3.84 14.76 -2.49
C THR A 63 5.18 14.07 -2.27
N ALA A 64 5.41 13.61 -1.04
CA ALA A 64 6.62 12.89 -0.66
C ALA A 64 6.45 11.38 -0.72
N ALA A 65 5.26 10.89 -0.45
CA ALA A 65 4.97 9.46 -0.45
C ALA A 65 3.48 9.21 -0.62
N ILE A 66 3.14 8.02 -1.11
CA ILE A 66 1.75 7.55 -1.18
C ILE A 66 1.66 6.13 -0.66
N MET A 67 0.47 5.76 -0.21
CA MET A 67 0.11 4.40 0.17
C MET A 67 -1.30 4.11 -0.34
N ILE A 68 -1.44 3.10 -1.20
CA ILE A 68 -2.74 2.67 -1.72
C ILE A 68 -3.18 1.43 -0.97
N VAL A 69 -4.38 1.49 -0.39
CA VAL A 69 -5.00 0.37 0.30
C VAL A 69 -6.20 -0.08 -0.52
N ARG A 70 -6.25 -1.37 -0.80
CA ARG A 70 -7.36 -1.99 -1.52
C ARG A 70 -8.23 -2.78 -0.56
N ILE A 71 -9.54 -2.71 -0.76
CA ILE A 71 -10.50 -3.56 -0.06
C ILE A 71 -11.16 -4.42 -1.13
N PRO A 72 -10.62 -5.64 -1.38
CA PRO A 72 -11.02 -6.43 -2.55
C PRO A 72 -12.41 -7.04 -2.47
N GLY A 73 -12.97 -7.18 -1.27
CA GLY A 73 -14.29 -7.78 -1.12
C GLY A 73 -14.34 -9.18 -1.71
N MET A 74 -15.25 -9.41 -2.65
CA MET A 74 -15.44 -10.72 -3.27
C MET A 74 -14.60 -10.92 -4.55
N ALA A 75 -13.63 -10.07 -4.81
CA ALA A 75 -12.75 -10.24 -5.97
C ALA A 75 -11.96 -11.56 -5.88
N GLU A 76 -11.70 -12.16 -7.04
CA GLU A 76 -11.03 -13.46 -7.11
C GLU A 76 -9.59 -13.43 -6.58
N ASP A 77 -8.93 -12.27 -6.66
CA ASP A 77 -7.55 -12.10 -6.23
C ASP A 77 -7.43 -11.62 -4.78
N ASN A 78 -8.49 -11.74 -3.98
CA ASN A 78 -8.43 -11.44 -2.56
C ASN A 78 -7.43 -12.39 -1.88
N LEU A 79 -6.39 -11.82 -1.25
CA LEU A 79 -5.34 -12.60 -0.60
C LEU A 79 -5.84 -13.42 0.58
N GLY A 80 -7.03 -13.12 1.09
CA GLY A 80 -7.66 -13.91 2.14
C GLY A 80 -7.83 -15.38 1.78
N GLU A 81 -7.80 -15.73 0.48
CA GLU A 81 -7.86 -17.14 0.05
C GLU A 81 -6.75 -17.99 0.65
N TYR A 82 -5.61 -17.39 0.99
CA TYR A 82 -4.48 -18.10 1.60
C TYR A 82 -4.64 -18.31 3.12
N LEU A 83 -5.70 -17.77 3.72
CA LEU A 83 -5.94 -17.87 5.16
C LEU A 83 -6.97 -18.93 5.53
N LYS A 84 -7.63 -19.54 4.56
CA LYS A 84 -8.71 -20.52 4.79
C LYS A 84 -9.82 -19.97 5.70
N ILE A 85 -10.20 -18.74 5.48
CA ILE A 85 -11.26 -18.06 6.22
C ILE A 85 -12.60 -18.17 5.50
N SER A 86 -13.69 -17.90 6.20
CA SER A 86 -15.04 -17.98 5.63
C SER A 86 -15.28 -16.89 4.58
N ARG A 87 -16.31 -17.08 3.77
CA ARG A 87 -16.73 -16.10 2.77
C ARG A 87 -17.07 -14.74 3.39
N GLU A 88 -17.70 -14.73 4.57
CA GLU A 88 -18.00 -13.51 5.31
C GLU A 88 -16.72 -12.81 5.77
N GLU A 89 -15.75 -13.56 6.24
CA GLU A 89 -14.47 -13.01 6.67
C GLU A 89 -13.64 -12.45 5.49
N MET A 90 -13.81 -12.99 4.29
CA MET A 90 -13.16 -12.47 3.09
C MET A 90 -13.49 -10.99 2.86
N LYS A 91 -14.68 -10.56 3.25
CA LYS A 91 -15.10 -9.16 3.14
C LYS A 91 -14.36 -8.22 4.10
N ARG A 92 -13.64 -8.79 5.06
CA ARG A 92 -12.91 -8.04 6.09
C ARG A 92 -11.42 -8.02 5.85
N VAL A 93 -11.00 -8.30 4.63
CA VAL A 93 -9.58 -8.26 4.22
C VAL A 93 -9.29 -6.94 3.53
N ALA A 94 -8.20 -6.31 3.92
CA ALA A 94 -7.64 -5.14 3.23
C ALA A 94 -6.23 -5.47 2.77
N HIS A 95 -5.84 -4.93 1.62
CA HIS A 95 -4.49 -5.10 1.08
C HIS A 95 -3.71 -3.80 1.16
N LEU A 96 -2.48 -3.85 1.68
CA LEU A 96 -1.49 -2.81 1.44
C LEU A 96 -0.97 -3.02 0.01
N GLU A 97 -1.53 -2.28 -0.94
CA GLU A 97 -1.37 -2.57 -2.35
C GLU A 97 -0.09 -1.97 -2.94
N ILE A 98 0.10 -0.68 -2.78
CA ILE A 98 1.24 0.05 -3.33
C ILE A 98 1.72 1.08 -2.32
N ALA A 99 3.02 1.12 -2.08
CA ALA A 99 3.65 2.16 -1.28
C ALA A 99 4.83 2.73 -2.05
N VAL A 100 4.87 4.04 -2.21
CA VAL A 100 5.94 4.72 -2.94
C VAL A 100 6.45 5.90 -2.12
N VAL A 101 7.76 6.01 -1.98
CA VAL A 101 8.41 7.15 -1.33
C VAL A 101 9.35 7.80 -2.35
N GLU A 102 9.24 9.13 -2.51
CA GLU A 102 10.19 9.88 -3.34
C GLU A 102 11.62 9.62 -2.86
N PRO A 103 12.58 9.42 -3.78
CA PRO A 103 13.95 9.09 -3.38
C PRO A 103 14.57 10.08 -2.39
N GLU A 104 14.30 11.39 -2.56
CA GLU A 104 14.84 12.41 -1.65
C GLU A 104 14.27 12.34 -0.24
N TYR A 105 13.14 11.65 -0.06
CA TYR A 105 12.48 11.53 1.24
C TYR A 105 12.59 10.13 1.84
N GLN A 106 13.37 9.25 1.24
CA GLN A 106 13.65 7.94 1.82
C GLN A 106 14.50 8.09 3.08
N GLY A 107 14.31 7.17 4.02
CA GLY A 107 15.05 7.20 5.28
C GLY A 107 14.40 7.99 6.41
N TYR A 108 13.25 8.61 6.18
CA TYR A 108 12.52 9.37 7.21
C TYR A 108 11.40 8.55 7.87
N GLY A 109 11.24 7.29 7.50
CA GLY A 109 10.22 6.42 8.09
C GLY A 109 8.82 6.63 7.51
N LEU A 110 8.69 7.24 6.33
CA LEU A 110 7.39 7.55 5.73
C LEU A 110 6.58 6.29 5.40
N GLN A 111 7.22 5.26 4.85
CA GLN A 111 6.50 4.04 4.51
C GLN A 111 5.87 3.41 5.75
N TYR A 112 6.66 3.28 6.82
CA TYR A 112 6.15 2.71 8.08
C TYR A 112 5.02 3.56 8.66
N GLU A 113 5.17 4.88 8.66
CA GLU A 113 4.12 5.77 9.18
C GLU A 113 2.84 5.63 8.37
N LEU A 114 2.94 5.54 7.04
CA LEU A 114 1.77 5.31 6.19
C LEU A 114 1.11 3.95 6.49
N PHE A 115 1.92 2.92 6.72
CA PHE A 115 1.40 1.61 7.13
C PHE A 115 0.63 1.70 8.45
N CYS A 116 1.16 2.43 9.43
CA CYS A 116 0.49 2.60 10.72
C CYS A 116 -0.84 3.34 10.57
N GLN A 117 -0.87 4.38 9.76
CA GLN A 117 -2.11 5.13 9.52
C GLN A 117 -3.12 4.31 8.73
N ALA A 118 -2.67 3.54 7.74
CA ALA A 118 -3.53 2.64 6.99
C ALA A 118 -4.16 1.59 7.92
N GLU A 119 -3.36 1.01 8.81
CA GLU A 119 -3.85 0.04 9.80
C GLU A 119 -4.95 0.62 10.66
N GLU A 120 -4.77 1.84 11.15
CA GLU A 120 -5.77 2.51 11.98
C GLU A 120 -7.07 2.73 11.21
N ILE A 121 -6.99 3.16 9.95
CA ILE A 121 -8.17 3.40 9.13
C ILE A 121 -8.93 2.10 8.87
N VAL A 122 -8.22 1.00 8.54
CA VAL A 122 -8.88 -0.27 8.26
C VAL A 122 -9.51 -0.87 9.52
N LYS A 123 -8.90 -0.66 10.69
CA LYS A 123 -9.52 -1.05 11.95
C LYS A 123 -10.84 -0.31 12.18
N ASN A 124 -10.86 0.99 11.90
CA ASN A 124 -12.05 1.81 12.06
C ASN A 124 -13.14 1.43 11.04
N LYS A 125 -12.77 0.81 9.93
CA LYS A 125 -13.70 0.24 8.96
C LYS A 125 -14.11 -1.20 9.29
N GLN A 126 -13.69 -1.70 10.47
CA GLN A 126 -14.00 -3.05 10.95
C GLN A 126 -13.39 -4.16 10.08
N MET A 127 -12.30 -3.88 9.39
CA MET A 127 -11.51 -4.91 8.74
C MET A 127 -10.76 -5.73 9.80
N ARG A 128 -10.57 -7.02 9.55
CA ARG A 128 -9.89 -7.91 10.49
C ARG A 128 -8.54 -8.37 10.01
N TYR A 129 -8.29 -8.31 8.71
CA TYR A 129 -7.07 -8.82 8.10
C TYR A 129 -6.44 -7.74 7.24
N LEU A 130 -5.17 -7.50 7.46
CA LEU A 130 -4.37 -6.60 6.63
C LEU A 130 -3.28 -7.43 5.98
N MET A 131 -3.31 -7.53 4.67
CA MET A 131 -2.43 -8.42 3.92
C MET A 131 -1.66 -7.66 2.86
N ALA A 132 -0.53 -8.21 2.47
CA ALA A 132 0.30 -7.63 1.42
C ALA A 132 1.13 -8.71 0.76
N THR A 133 1.58 -8.44 -0.46
CA THR A 133 2.61 -9.24 -1.10
C THR A 133 3.90 -8.43 -1.12
N VAL A 134 5.02 -9.10 -0.90
CA VAL A 134 6.34 -8.47 -0.95
C VAL A 134 7.35 -9.52 -1.40
N HIS A 135 8.26 -9.10 -2.27
CA HIS A 135 9.35 -9.99 -2.66
C HIS A 135 10.30 -10.17 -1.46
N PRO A 136 10.71 -11.41 -1.12
CA PRO A 136 11.57 -11.65 0.06
C PRO A 136 12.87 -10.83 0.05
N ASP A 137 13.40 -10.52 -1.11
CA ASP A 137 14.63 -9.74 -1.26
C ASP A 137 14.42 -8.25 -1.09
N ASN A 138 13.17 -7.78 -1.06
CA ASN A 138 12.83 -6.39 -0.77
C ASN A 138 12.84 -6.18 0.75
N ILE A 139 14.03 -6.13 1.32
CA ILE A 139 14.25 -6.15 2.76
C ILE A 139 13.61 -4.95 3.46
N TYR A 140 13.69 -3.77 2.84
CA TYR A 140 13.14 -2.55 3.44
C TYR A 140 11.63 -2.67 3.69
N SER A 141 10.87 -3.06 2.66
CA SER A 141 9.42 -3.23 2.81
C SER A 141 9.09 -4.40 3.74
N PHE A 142 9.82 -5.50 3.63
CA PHE A 142 9.63 -6.67 4.48
C PHE A 142 9.78 -6.30 5.96
N ARG A 143 10.84 -5.58 6.31
CA ARG A 143 11.10 -5.17 7.70
C ARG A 143 10.04 -4.21 8.22
N ASN A 144 9.56 -3.30 7.39
CA ASN A 144 8.48 -2.40 7.80
C ASN A 144 7.19 -3.15 8.08
N MET A 145 6.89 -4.18 7.29
CA MET A 145 5.72 -5.03 7.53
C MET A 145 5.87 -5.84 8.82
N GLU A 146 7.06 -6.42 9.08
CA GLU A 146 7.33 -7.12 10.34
C GLU A 146 7.20 -6.19 11.55
N LYS A 147 7.72 -4.97 11.43
CA LYS A 147 7.64 -3.96 12.49
C LYS A 147 6.19 -3.57 12.80
N LEU A 148 5.31 -3.60 11.79
CA LEU A 148 3.88 -3.38 11.97
C LEU A 148 3.21 -4.55 12.69
N GLY A 149 3.85 -5.71 12.73
CA GLY A 149 3.31 -6.93 13.33
C GLY A 149 2.83 -7.97 12.34
N MET A 150 3.06 -7.75 11.05
CA MET A 150 2.66 -8.69 10.01
C MET A 150 3.57 -9.91 10.01
N LYS A 151 3.00 -11.06 9.67
CA LYS A 151 3.74 -12.34 9.61
C LYS A 151 3.60 -12.94 8.22
N THR A 152 4.65 -13.63 7.79
CA THR A 152 4.61 -14.39 6.54
C THR A 152 3.66 -15.56 6.67
N VAL A 153 2.67 -15.62 5.79
CA VAL A 153 1.69 -16.71 5.74
C VAL A 153 2.09 -17.74 4.70
N LEU A 154 2.64 -17.29 3.57
CA LEU A 154 2.96 -18.17 2.45
C LEU A 154 4.06 -17.53 1.59
N GLU A 155 4.99 -18.36 1.11
CA GLU A 155 5.92 -17.99 0.06
C GLU A 155 5.56 -18.77 -1.20
N THR A 156 5.33 -18.08 -2.30
CA THR A 156 4.96 -18.71 -3.57
C THR A 156 5.33 -17.82 -4.74
N LYS A 157 5.37 -18.36 -5.93
CA LYS A 157 5.54 -17.55 -7.15
C LYS A 157 4.21 -16.96 -7.53
N LYS A 158 4.21 -15.66 -7.78
CA LYS A 158 3.03 -14.89 -8.15
C LYS A 158 3.48 -13.72 -9.03
N TYR A 159 2.61 -13.24 -9.90
CA TYR A 159 2.90 -12.11 -10.79
C TYR A 159 4.14 -12.36 -11.68
N GLY A 160 4.34 -13.58 -12.13
CA GLY A 160 5.44 -13.93 -13.04
C GLY A 160 6.80 -14.12 -12.37
N GLY A 161 6.84 -14.01 -11.08
CA GLY A 161 8.09 -14.14 -10.32
C GLY A 161 7.88 -14.64 -8.93
#